data_b1c59685a0f2807604a55970d3a3e9fc
#
_entry.id   b1c59685a0f2807604a55970d3a3e9fc
#
_cell.length_a   1.000
_cell.length_b   1.000
_cell.length_c   1.000
_cell.angle_alpha   90.00
_cell.angle_beta   90.00
_cell.angle_gamma   90.00
#
_symmetry.space_group_name_H-M   'P 1'
#
loop_
_entity.id
_entity.type
_entity.pdbx_description
1 polymer ?
#
loop_
_entity_poly.entity_id
_entity_poly.type
_entity_poly.pdbx_seq_one_letter_code
_entity_poly.pdbx_strand_id
1 'polypeptide(L)'
;MKRDLVIMIAGLFLLAPLTSGAFSSEHPGCGGDCKECHKLEKKDAEKILKKILPAGNLLDVKLSPVGGLWQLDVVAEGKRGSLYLDFSRKHLINGQIIPLEAVKVNFSKISLKEALVMGQKTAKKKIVVFTDPDCPFCKKLHEEIKQVLAKRNDVAFYVIPYPLPMHKDAYKKVQSILCGKSLELLDDAFSGNVLPEPVCPNEQVERNIALAKELGFNGTPTLVRDDGTVLSGYHPAEQLSEWIDGK
;
A
#
# COMPACT_ATOMS: atom_id res chain seq x y z
N MET A 1 -37.36 -56.07 75.03
CA MET A 1 -37.79 -54.75 74.60
C MET A 1 -36.61 -53.81 74.67
N LYS A 2 -35.88 -53.64 73.56
CA LYS A 2 -34.78 -52.70 73.39
C LYS A 2 -35.13 -51.79 72.25
N ARG A 3 -35.19 -50.50 72.53
CA ARG A 3 -35.47 -49.44 71.49
C ARG A 3 -34.11 -48.97 70.94
N ASP A 4 -33.86 -49.27 69.72
CA ASP A 4 -32.67 -48.78 68.99
C ASP A 4 -32.95 -47.37 68.50
N LEU A 5 -32.11 -46.48 68.95
CA LEU A 5 -32.14 -45.08 68.60
C LEU A 5 -31.25 -44.86 67.33
N VAL A 6 -31.92 -44.62 66.22
CA VAL A 6 -31.22 -44.29 64.98
C VAL A 6 -30.87 -42.76 64.97
N ILE A 7 -29.58 -42.43 65.06
CA ILE A 7 -29.09 -41.09 64.92
C ILE A 7 -28.90 -40.81 63.44
N MET A 8 -29.76 -39.93 62.90
CA MET A 8 -29.50 -39.36 61.55
C MET A 8 -28.47 -38.25 61.66
N ILE A 9 -27.29 -38.50 61.08
CA ILE A 9 -26.29 -37.44 60.88
C ILE A 9 -26.63 -36.73 59.57
N ALA A 10 -27.18 -35.52 59.65
CA ALA A 10 -27.33 -34.63 58.52
C ALA A 10 -25.97 -34.04 58.14
N GLY A 11 -25.39 -34.60 57.08
CA GLY A 11 -24.18 -34.05 56.49
C GLY A 11 -24.47 -32.73 55.77
N LEU A 12 -24.05 -31.63 56.31
CA LEU A 12 -24.09 -30.33 55.70
C LEU A 12 -22.98 -30.24 54.64
N PHE A 13 -23.32 -30.51 53.38
CA PHE A 13 -22.41 -30.24 52.23
C PHE A 13 -22.34 -28.75 52.04
N LEU A 14 -21.23 -28.14 52.48
CA LEU A 14 -20.84 -26.78 52.08
C LEU A 14 -20.41 -26.85 50.62
N LEU A 15 -21.29 -26.43 49.71
CA LEU A 15 -20.94 -26.10 48.33
C LEU A 15 -20.09 -24.79 48.38
N ALA A 16 -18.78 -24.93 48.33
CA ALA A 16 -17.90 -23.83 48.01
C ALA A 16 -18.14 -23.41 46.54
N PRO A 17 -18.37 -22.15 46.24
CA PRO A 17 -18.43 -21.70 44.86
C PRO A 17 -17.02 -21.85 44.24
N LEU A 18 -16.94 -22.70 43.21
CA LEU A 18 -15.77 -22.70 42.29
C LEU A 18 -15.75 -21.32 41.60
N THR A 19 -15.02 -20.38 42.20
CA THR A 19 -14.63 -19.19 41.49
C THR A 19 -13.69 -19.65 40.39
N SER A 20 -14.22 -19.75 39.17
CA SER A 20 -13.41 -19.78 37.98
C SER A 20 -12.58 -18.48 37.98
N GLY A 21 -11.32 -18.61 38.38
CA GLY A 21 -10.34 -17.54 38.24
C GLY A 21 -10.26 -17.22 36.75
N ALA A 22 -11.03 -16.23 36.32
CA ALA A 22 -10.73 -15.54 35.08
C ALA A 22 -9.28 -15.07 35.20
N PHE A 23 -8.46 -15.46 34.25
CA PHE A 23 -7.12 -14.91 34.03
C PHE A 23 -7.27 -13.41 33.76
N SER A 24 -7.43 -12.63 34.81
CA SER A 24 -7.19 -11.21 34.72
C SER A 24 -5.68 -11.03 34.77
N SER A 25 -5.05 -10.99 33.59
CA SER A 25 -3.74 -10.40 33.49
C SER A 25 -3.89 -8.93 33.86
N GLU A 26 -3.58 -8.58 35.10
CA GLU A 26 -3.42 -7.21 35.56
C GLU A 26 -2.13 -6.62 34.94
N HIS A 27 -2.13 -6.52 33.63
CA HIS A 27 -1.42 -5.46 32.96
C HIS A 27 -2.46 -4.39 32.67
N PRO A 28 -2.24 -3.12 33.06
CA PRO A 28 -3.08 -2.03 32.62
C PRO A 28 -2.99 -2.01 31.09
N GLY A 29 -3.91 -2.75 30.45
CA GLY A 29 -4.05 -2.75 29.01
C GLY A 29 -4.32 -1.31 28.61
N CYS A 30 -3.60 -0.82 27.58
CA CYS A 30 -3.93 0.44 26.97
C CYS A 30 -5.39 0.39 26.53
N GLY A 31 -6.29 0.98 27.31
CA GLY A 31 -7.71 1.11 26.99
C GLY A 31 -7.99 2.16 25.92
N GLY A 32 -6.95 2.65 25.23
CA GLY A 32 -7.00 3.71 24.25
C GLY A 32 -6.31 3.36 22.94
N ASP A 33 -6.21 4.34 22.03
CA ASP A 33 -5.50 4.20 20.75
C ASP A 33 -4.02 3.84 21.01
N CYS A 34 -3.54 2.78 20.36
CA CYS A 34 -2.13 2.32 20.45
C CYS A 34 -1.11 3.44 20.18
N LYS A 35 -1.49 4.50 19.49
CA LYS A 35 -0.67 5.67 19.19
C LYS A 35 -0.30 6.47 20.45
N GLU A 36 -1.14 6.45 21.47
CA GLU A 36 -0.91 7.19 22.71
C GLU A 36 -0.05 6.41 23.69
N CYS A 37 -0.20 5.08 23.74
CA CYS A 37 0.47 4.22 24.71
C CYS A 37 1.87 3.78 24.27
N HIS A 38 2.10 3.63 22.98
CA HIS A 38 3.36 3.13 22.42
C HIS A 38 4.02 4.19 21.54
N LYS A 39 5.01 4.87 22.10
CA LYS A 39 5.84 5.85 21.38
C LYS A 39 7.25 5.28 21.18
N LEU A 40 7.74 5.36 19.96
CA LEU A 40 9.12 5.08 19.62
C LEU A 40 9.70 6.33 18.95
N GLU A 41 10.61 6.99 19.64
CA GLU A 41 11.31 8.13 19.07
C GLU A 41 12.31 7.66 17.99
N LYS A 42 12.45 8.44 16.95
CA LYS A 42 13.37 8.14 15.84
C LYS A 42 14.79 7.84 16.32
N LYS A 43 15.27 8.62 17.31
CA LYS A 43 16.60 8.46 17.92
C LYS A 43 16.79 7.09 18.60
N ASP A 44 15.75 6.56 19.23
CA ASP A 44 15.82 5.25 19.87
C ASP A 44 15.72 4.11 18.85
N ALA A 45 14.87 4.30 17.84
CA ALA A 45 14.80 3.37 16.70
C ALA A 45 16.16 3.27 15.95
N GLU A 46 16.84 4.41 15.76
CA GLU A 46 18.19 4.45 15.17
C GLU A 46 19.21 3.67 16.00
N LYS A 47 19.19 3.82 17.33
CA LYS A 47 20.09 3.05 18.21
C LYS A 47 19.86 1.54 18.10
N ILE A 48 18.59 1.12 17.98
CA ILE A 48 18.23 -0.29 17.81
C ILE A 48 18.71 -0.78 16.44
N LEU A 49 18.40 -0.01 15.39
CA LEU A 49 18.77 -0.34 14.01
C LEU A 49 20.28 -0.52 13.86
N LYS A 50 21.08 0.41 14.41
CA LYS A 50 22.55 0.37 14.31
C LYS A 50 23.19 -0.86 14.94
N LYS A 51 22.53 -1.51 15.89
CA LYS A 51 23.04 -2.78 16.47
C LYS A 51 22.98 -3.95 15.49
N ILE A 52 22.03 -3.91 14.55
CA ILE A 52 21.73 -5.03 13.64
C ILE A 52 22.18 -4.70 12.23
N LEU A 53 22.03 -3.44 11.83
CA LEU A 53 22.36 -2.92 10.51
C LEU A 53 23.23 -1.66 10.63
N PRO A 54 24.54 -1.81 10.95
CA PRO A 54 25.42 -0.66 11.20
C PRO A 54 25.51 0.34 10.04
N ALA A 55 25.48 -0.16 8.80
CA ALA A 55 25.49 0.66 7.57
C ALA A 55 24.10 1.17 7.16
N GLY A 56 23.03 0.73 7.82
CA GLY A 56 21.67 1.17 7.51
C GLY A 56 21.36 2.57 8.05
N ASN A 57 20.60 3.33 7.30
CA ASN A 57 20.09 4.64 7.72
C ASN A 57 18.56 4.56 7.88
N LEU A 58 18.07 5.05 9.01
CA LEU A 58 16.64 5.14 9.30
C LEU A 58 16.06 6.37 8.60
N LEU A 59 15.06 6.16 7.75
CA LEU A 59 14.35 7.23 7.06
C LEU A 59 13.16 7.71 7.90
N ASP A 60 12.33 6.77 8.34
CA ASP A 60 11.09 7.06 9.07
C ASP A 60 10.74 5.97 10.09
N VAL A 61 9.91 6.33 11.07
CA VAL A 61 9.34 5.44 12.09
C VAL A 61 7.85 5.72 12.18
N LYS A 62 7.05 4.68 11.98
CA LYS A 62 5.58 4.79 12.08
C LYS A 62 4.98 3.52 12.67
N LEU A 63 3.72 3.58 13.10
CA LEU A 63 3.00 2.37 13.45
C LEU A 63 2.80 1.50 12.21
N SER A 64 3.03 0.20 12.39
CA SER A 64 2.74 -0.78 11.34
C SER A 64 1.23 -0.94 11.14
N PRO A 65 0.77 -1.30 9.93
CA PRO A 65 -0.61 -1.76 9.71
C PRO A 65 -1.02 -2.95 10.58
N VAL A 66 -0.06 -3.76 11.02
CA VAL A 66 -0.27 -4.87 11.95
C VAL A 66 -0.05 -4.38 13.37
N GLY A 67 -1.03 -4.58 14.25
CA GLY A 67 -0.95 -4.17 15.65
C GLY A 67 0.24 -4.79 16.38
N GLY A 68 0.81 -4.06 17.35
CA GLY A 68 1.94 -4.52 18.14
C GLY A 68 3.32 -4.29 17.51
N LEU A 69 3.40 -3.66 16.34
CA LEU A 69 4.64 -3.42 15.61
C LEU A 69 4.82 -1.95 15.26
N TRP A 70 6.06 -1.46 15.27
CA TRP A 70 6.48 -0.28 14.52
C TRP A 70 7.08 -0.70 13.19
N GLN A 71 6.83 0.10 12.16
CA GLN A 71 7.50 0.01 10.88
C GLN A 71 8.67 1.02 10.85
N LEU A 72 9.85 0.52 10.52
CA LEU A 72 11.09 1.28 10.35
C LEU A 72 11.40 1.30 8.85
N ASP A 73 11.23 2.43 8.20
CA ASP A 73 11.64 2.59 6.81
C ASP A 73 13.13 2.90 6.76
N VAL A 74 13.89 2.06 6.08
CA VAL A 74 15.36 2.08 6.12
C VAL A 74 15.96 2.13 4.70
N VAL A 75 17.19 2.61 4.62
CA VAL A 75 18.03 2.47 3.43
C VAL A 75 19.36 1.85 3.83
N ALA A 76 19.77 0.80 3.12
CA ALA A 76 21.06 0.15 3.27
C ALA A 76 21.61 -0.19 1.88
N GLU A 77 22.88 0.09 1.63
CA GLU A 77 23.54 -0.16 0.34
C GLU A 77 22.76 0.41 -0.87
N GLY A 78 22.15 1.58 -0.68
CA GLY A 78 21.34 2.23 -1.71
C GLY A 78 19.96 1.63 -1.94
N LYS A 79 19.60 0.54 -1.26
CA LYS A 79 18.29 -0.10 -1.35
C LYS A 79 17.40 0.34 -0.20
N ARG A 80 16.15 0.67 -0.51
CA ARG A 80 15.12 0.98 0.48
C ARG A 80 14.38 -0.30 0.87
N GLY A 81 14.01 -0.39 2.16
CA GLY A 81 13.21 -1.49 2.69
C GLY A 81 12.50 -1.08 3.98
N SER A 82 11.66 -1.97 4.47
CA SER A 82 11.00 -1.80 5.77
C SER A 82 11.37 -2.95 6.68
N LEU A 83 11.64 -2.62 7.93
CA LEU A 83 11.81 -3.56 9.04
C LEU A 83 10.69 -3.30 10.04
N TYR A 84 10.31 -4.32 10.80
CA TYR A 84 9.27 -4.20 11.81
C TYR A 84 9.84 -4.54 13.18
N LEU A 85 9.62 -3.67 14.16
CA LEU A 85 10.06 -3.81 15.53
C LEU A 85 8.83 -4.04 16.40
N ASP A 86 8.83 -5.06 17.25
CA ASP A 86 7.75 -5.29 18.19
C ASP A 86 7.73 -4.25 19.31
N PHE A 87 6.57 -4.01 19.92
CA PHE A 87 6.42 -3.01 20.99
C PHE A 87 7.24 -3.33 22.24
N SER A 88 7.65 -4.58 22.42
CA SER A 88 8.60 -4.95 23.49
C SER A 88 10.05 -4.57 23.17
N ARG A 89 10.34 -4.16 21.93
CA ARG A 89 11.68 -3.80 21.42
C ARG A 89 12.69 -4.95 21.49
N LYS A 90 12.21 -6.19 21.51
CA LYS A 90 13.05 -7.39 21.64
C LYS A 90 13.22 -8.12 20.31
N HIS A 91 12.30 -7.95 19.35
CA HIS A 91 12.31 -8.68 18.09
C HIS A 91 12.22 -7.73 16.91
N LEU A 92 13.09 -7.97 15.93
CA LEU A 92 13.06 -7.29 14.64
C LEU A 92 12.64 -8.31 13.58
N ILE A 93 11.66 -7.94 12.76
CA ILE A 93 11.14 -8.76 11.67
C ILE A 93 11.60 -8.13 10.36
N ASN A 94 12.25 -8.93 9.53
CA ASN A 94 12.57 -8.55 8.15
C ASN A 94 11.60 -9.30 7.22
N GLY A 95 10.76 -8.56 6.52
CA GLY A 95 9.74 -9.14 5.66
C GLY A 95 8.80 -8.10 5.08
N GLN A 96 7.74 -8.56 4.41
CA GLN A 96 6.70 -7.71 3.85
C GLN A 96 5.36 -8.01 4.53
N ILE A 97 4.63 -6.98 4.89
CA ILE A 97 3.22 -7.09 5.28
C ILE A 97 2.39 -7.00 4.01
N ILE A 98 1.74 -8.09 3.66
CA ILE A 98 0.88 -8.18 2.48
C ILE A 98 -0.57 -8.09 2.96
N PRO A 99 -1.32 -7.02 2.61
CA PRO A 99 -2.74 -6.97 2.91
C PRO A 99 -3.46 -8.13 2.23
N LEU A 100 -4.31 -8.84 2.98
CA LEU A 100 -5.18 -9.90 2.40
C LEU A 100 -6.40 -9.31 1.69
N GLU A 101 -6.80 -8.10 2.09
CA GLU A 101 -7.85 -7.36 1.40
C GLU A 101 -7.25 -6.40 0.37
N ALA A 102 -7.95 -6.21 -0.71
CA ALA A 102 -7.55 -5.26 -1.74
C ALA A 102 -7.43 -3.84 -1.15
N VAL A 103 -6.29 -3.20 -1.37
CA VAL A 103 -6.10 -1.79 -1.00
C VAL A 103 -7.10 -0.94 -1.76
N LYS A 104 -7.82 -0.07 -1.06
CA LYS A 104 -8.76 0.88 -1.67
C LYS A 104 -8.36 2.32 -1.39
N VAL A 105 -8.50 3.14 -2.41
CA VAL A 105 -8.33 4.59 -2.31
C VAL A 105 -9.64 5.30 -2.66
N ASN A 106 -9.77 6.55 -2.27
CA ASN A 106 -10.91 7.35 -2.67
C ASN A 106 -10.77 7.78 -4.15
N PHE A 107 -11.45 7.06 -5.05
CA PHE A 107 -11.42 7.32 -6.50
C PHE A 107 -11.88 8.73 -6.86
N SER A 108 -12.80 9.36 -6.08
CA SER A 108 -13.30 10.70 -6.37
C SER A 108 -12.23 11.80 -6.26
N LYS A 109 -11.10 11.53 -5.62
CA LYS A 109 -9.96 12.44 -5.58
C LYS A 109 -9.16 12.48 -6.89
N ILE A 110 -9.37 11.51 -7.78
CA ILE A 110 -8.65 11.40 -9.05
C ILE A 110 -9.39 12.12 -10.14
N SER A 111 -8.87 13.25 -10.60
CA SER A 111 -9.42 13.96 -11.76
C SER A 111 -9.04 13.25 -13.06
N LEU A 112 -10.05 12.82 -13.82
CA LEU A 112 -9.85 12.19 -15.12
C LEU A 112 -9.70 13.19 -16.27
N LYS A 113 -9.92 14.49 -16.03
CA LYS A 113 -9.99 15.53 -17.07
C LYS A 113 -8.67 15.73 -17.82
N GLU A 114 -7.57 15.58 -17.11
CA GLU A 114 -6.21 15.82 -17.64
C GLU A 114 -5.45 14.53 -17.95
N ALA A 115 -6.08 13.36 -17.74
CA ALA A 115 -5.49 12.07 -18.05
C ALA A 115 -5.47 11.82 -19.56
N LEU A 116 -4.43 11.14 -20.04
CA LEU A 116 -4.41 10.58 -21.38
C LEU A 116 -5.31 9.34 -21.43
N VAL A 117 -6.09 9.18 -22.49
CA VAL A 117 -7.10 8.11 -22.53
C VAL A 117 -6.77 7.07 -23.60
N MET A 118 -6.58 5.84 -23.15
CA MET A 118 -6.51 4.65 -24.02
C MET A 118 -7.86 3.95 -24.02
N GLY A 119 -8.42 3.69 -25.20
CA GLY A 119 -9.76 3.14 -25.39
C GLY A 119 -10.84 4.22 -25.53
N GLN A 120 -12.09 3.82 -25.42
CA GLN A 120 -13.24 4.72 -25.64
C GLN A 120 -13.59 5.47 -24.37
N LYS A 121 -13.65 6.82 -24.43
CA LYS A 121 -14.03 7.67 -23.26
C LYS A 121 -15.42 7.35 -22.71
N THR A 122 -16.29 6.76 -23.53
CA THR A 122 -17.65 6.35 -23.19
C THR A 122 -17.73 4.96 -22.55
N ALA A 123 -16.58 4.25 -22.42
CA ALA A 123 -16.52 2.94 -21.80
C ALA A 123 -17.06 2.96 -20.38
N LYS A 124 -17.77 1.88 -20.01
CA LYS A 124 -18.41 1.75 -18.71
C LYS A 124 -17.41 1.62 -17.56
N LYS A 125 -16.33 0.89 -17.76
CA LYS A 125 -15.29 0.65 -16.77
C LYS A 125 -14.14 1.61 -17.00
N LYS A 126 -13.79 2.34 -15.94
CA LYS A 126 -12.72 3.34 -15.96
C LYS A 126 -11.59 2.88 -15.05
N ILE A 127 -10.43 2.70 -15.62
CA ILE A 127 -9.22 2.31 -14.88
C ILE A 127 -8.23 3.45 -14.97
N VAL A 128 -7.77 3.94 -13.83
CA VAL A 128 -6.67 4.92 -13.78
C VAL A 128 -5.35 4.17 -13.72
N VAL A 129 -4.34 4.66 -14.44
CA VAL A 129 -3.00 4.08 -14.48
C VAL A 129 -1.97 5.17 -14.19
N PHE A 130 -1.32 5.09 -13.04
CA PHE A 130 -0.13 5.88 -12.76
C PHE A 130 1.08 5.21 -13.39
N THR A 131 1.76 5.91 -14.28
CA THR A 131 2.83 5.35 -15.12
C THR A 131 4.03 6.27 -15.20
N ASP A 132 5.22 5.68 -15.29
CA ASP A 132 6.49 6.39 -15.44
C ASP A 132 7.13 5.99 -16.78
N PRO A 133 7.50 6.95 -17.64
CA PRO A 133 8.03 6.68 -18.97
C PRO A 133 9.39 5.95 -18.97
N ASP A 134 10.13 5.98 -17.86
CA ASP A 134 11.42 5.31 -17.69
C ASP A 134 11.30 3.96 -16.95
N CYS A 135 10.10 3.60 -16.50
CA CYS A 135 9.88 2.35 -15.78
C CYS A 135 9.68 1.17 -16.75
N PRO A 136 10.53 0.13 -16.69
CA PRO A 136 10.42 -1.02 -17.60
C PRO A 136 9.13 -1.83 -17.38
N PHE A 137 8.61 -1.86 -16.17
CA PHE A 137 7.33 -2.53 -15.87
C PHE A 137 6.13 -1.73 -16.40
N CYS A 138 6.24 -0.39 -16.44
CA CYS A 138 5.22 0.46 -17.06
C CYS A 138 5.15 0.21 -18.57
N LYS A 139 6.30 0.13 -19.24
CA LYS A 139 6.36 -0.23 -20.65
C LYS A 139 5.66 -1.56 -20.92
N LYS A 140 5.99 -2.60 -20.15
CA LYS A 140 5.35 -3.93 -20.28
C LYS A 140 3.84 -3.85 -20.07
N LEU A 141 3.38 -3.20 -19.00
CA LEU A 141 1.95 -3.05 -18.72
C LEU A 141 1.23 -2.28 -19.83
N HIS A 142 1.87 -1.29 -20.43
CA HIS A 142 1.29 -0.52 -21.52
C HIS A 142 0.96 -1.40 -22.74
N GLU A 143 1.82 -2.36 -23.06
CA GLU A 143 1.56 -3.34 -24.13
C GLU A 143 0.43 -4.32 -23.72
N GLU A 144 0.35 -4.73 -22.47
CA GLU A 144 -0.78 -5.56 -21.98
C GLU A 144 -2.12 -4.80 -22.03
N ILE A 145 -2.10 -3.50 -21.72
CA ILE A 145 -3.30 -2.65 -21.87
C ILE A 145 -3.77 -2.60 -23.33
N LYS A 146 -2.86 -2.48 -24.31
CA LYS A 146 -3.20 -2.54 -25.73
C LYS A 146 -3.85 -3.88 -26.09
N GLN A 147 -3.36 -5.00 -25.55
CA GLN A 147 -3.95 -6.32 -25.77
C GLN A 147 -5.36 -6.44 -25.16
N VAL A 148 -5.58 -5.88 -23.96
CA VAL A 148 -6.91 -5.83 -23.33
C VAL A 148 -7.87 -5.03 -24.22
N LEU A 149 -7.47 -3.85 -24.69
CA LEU A 149 -8.30 -2.97 -25.52
C LEU A 149 -8.57 -3.55 -26.91
N ALA A 150 -7.69 -4.38 -27.42
CA ALA A 150 -7.94 -5.11 -28.68
C ALA A 150 -9.10 -6.11 -28.56
N LYS A 151 -9.40 -6.59 -27.36
CA LYS A 151 -10.45 -7.58 -27.07
C LYS A 151 -11.68 -6.99 -26.37
N ARG A 152 -11.58 -5.75 -25.83
CA ARG A 152 -12.61 -5.15 -24.98
C ARG A 152 -12.86 -3.70 -25.36
N ASN A 153 -14.13 -3.35 -25.55
CA ASN A 153 -14.59 -1.98 -25.82
C ASN A 153 -15.34 -1.35 -24.63
N ASP A 154 -15.55 -2.13 -23.56
CA ASP A 154 -16.25 -1.72 -22.34
C ASP A 154 -15.31 -1.08 -21.28
N VAL A 155 -14.01 -1.01 -21.57
CA VAL A 155 -12.97 -0.49 -20.68
C VAL A 155 -12.25 0.69 -21.30
N ALA A 156 -11.92 1.70 -20.48
CA ALA A 156 -10.98 2.76 -20.81
C ALA A 156 -9.94 2.94 -19.72
N PHE A 157 -8.69 3.15 -20.12
CA PHE A 157 -7.59 3.44 -19.22
C PHE A 157 -7.25 4.93 -19.27
N TYR A 158 -7.29 5.57 -18.10
CA TYR A 158 -6.95 6.96 -17.89
C TYR A 158 -5.53 7.02 -17.35
N VAL A 159 -4.60 7.35 -18.22
CA VAL A 159 -3.17 7.32 -17.93
C VAL A 159 -2.74 8.66 -17.32
N ILE A 160 -2.16 8.59 -16.12
CA ILE A 160 -1.60 9.71 -15.38
C ILE A 160 -0.08 9.52 -15.32
N PRO A 161 0.69 10.24 -16.12
CA PRO A 161 2.15 10.19 -16.04
C PRO A 161 2.65 10.67 -14.67
N TYR A 162 3.45 9.84 -14.01
CA TYR A 162 3.97 10.05 -12.66
C TYR A 162 5.46 9.69 -12.61
N PRO A 163 6.36 10.69 -12.63
CA PRO A 163 7.80 10.43 -12.64
C PRO A 163 8.27 9.98 -11.24
N LEU A 164 8.97 8.85 -11.18
CA LEU A 164 9.58 8.39 -9.94
C LEU A 164 10.91 9.11 -9.69
N PRO A 165 11.24 9.47 -8.44
CA PRO A 165 12.45 10.22 -8.12
C PRO A 165 13.77 9.52 -8.50
N MET A 166 13.75 8.20 -8.66
CA MET A 166 14.91 7.40 -9.05
C MET A 166 15.20 7.44 -10.56
N HIS A 167 14.26 7.86 -11.38
CA HIS A 167 14.40 7.95 -12.83
C HIS A 167 14.73 9.41 -13.22
N LYS A 168 16.01 9.68 -13.51
CA LYS A 168 16.53 11.04 -13.66
C LYS A 168 15.86 11.86 -14.76
N ASP A 169 15.50 11.20 -15.89
CA ASP A 169 14.94 11.86 -17.06
C ASP A 169 13.41 11.83 -17.10
N ALA A 170 12.78 11.05 -16.22
CA ALA A 170 11.33 10.84 -16.22
C ALA A 170 10.55 12.14 -16.06
N TYR A 171 11.00 13.04 -15.21
CA TYR A 171 10.31 14.32 -14.97
C TYR A 171 10.15 15.12 -16.27
N LYS A 172 11.25 15.32 -17.00
CA LYS A 172 11.26 16.06 -18.26
C LYS A 172 10.43 15.37 -19.34
N LYS A 173 10.50 14.04 -19.42
CA LYS A 173 9.68 13.23 -20.32
C LYS A 173 8.20 13.36 -20.01
N VAL A 174 7.81 13.24 -18.72
CA VAL A 174 6.44 13.44 -18.28
C VAL A 174 5.94 14.84 -18.64
N GLN A 175 6.73 15.88 -18.42
CA GLN A 175 6.37 17.23 -18.80
C GLN A 175 6.14 17.34 -20.32
N SER A 176 7.03 16.77 -21.14
CA SER A 176 6.86 16.75 -22.61
C SER A 176 5.56 16.03 -23.04
N ILE A 177 5.27 14.87 -22.46
CA ILE A 177 4.07 14.08 -22.74
C ILE A 177 2.81 14.88 -22.39
N LEU A 178 2.80 15.53 -21.22
CA LEU A 178 1.66 16.32 -20.74
C LEU A 178 1.47 17.60 -21.56
N CYS A 179 2.55 18.26 -22.01
CA CYS A 179 2.50 19.41 -22.92
C CYS A 179 1.84 19.02 -24.26
N GLY A 180 2.26 17.91 -24.83
CA GLY A 180 1.71 17.40 -26.10
C GLY A 180 0.32 16.76 -25.94
N LYS A 181 -0.11 16.39 -24.73
CA LYS A 181 -1.34 15.64 -24.44
C LYS A 181 -1.50 14.42 -25.34
N SER A 182 -0.38 13.73 -25.65
CA SER A 182 -0.31 12.67 -26.64
C SER A 182 0.14 11.35 -26.01
N LEU A 183 -0.62 10.28 -26.33
CA LEU A 183 -0.21 8.90 -26.05
C LEU A 183 0.97 8.48 -26.93
N GLU A 184 1.11 9.06 -28.12
CA GLU A 184 2.23 8.77 -29.03
C GLU A 184 3.55 9.18 -28.39
N LEU A 185 3.60 10.32 -27.69
CA LEU A 185 4.79 10.73 -26.93
C LEU A 185 5.11 9.76 -25.77
N LEU A 186 4.09 9.15 -25.18
CA LEU A 186 4.32 8.10 -24.19
C LEU A 186 4.85 6.81 -24.83
N ASP A 187 4.32 6.42 -25.98
CA ASP A 187 4.82 5.29 -26.77
C ASP A 187 6.28 5.52 -27.23
N ASP A 188 6.59 6.74 -27.66
CA ASP A 188 7.95 7.17 -28.02
C ASP A 188 8.91 7.07 -26.83
N ALA A 189 8.48 7.56 -25.67
CA ALA A 189 9.27 7.45 -24.45
C ALA A 189 9.56 5.98 -24.09
N PHE A 190 8.56 5.12 -24.13
CA PHE A 190 8.73 3.68 -23.91
C PHE A 190 9.61 3.00 -24.95
N SER A 191 9.65 3.53 -26.16
CA SER A 191 10.51 3.04 -27.23
C SER A 191 11.96 3.54 -27.11
N GLY A 192 12.20 4.50 -26.20
CA GLY A 192 13.52 5.11 -26.00
C GLY A 192 13.81 6.25 -26.99
N ASN A 193 12.79 6.73 -27.69
CA ASN A 193 12.91 7.86 -28.60
C ASN A 193 13.11 9.19 -27.82
N VAL A 194 13.80 10.14 -28.46
CA VAL A 194 13.96 11.48 -27.90
C VAL A 194 12.63 12.23 -28.03
N LEU A 195 12.14 12.75 -26.90
CA LEU A 195 10.94 13.56 -26.88
C LEU A 195 11.25 15.04 -27.16
N PRO A 196 10.28 15.81 -27.69
CA PRO A 196 10.44 17.25 -27.86
C PRO A 196 10.65 17.93 -26.49
N GLU A 197 11.36 19.07 -26.50
CA GLU A 197 11.52 19.89 -25.31
C GLU A 197 10.15 20.38 -24.83
N PRO A 198 9.84 20.27 -23.51
CA PRO A 198 8.57 20.76 -23.00
C PRO A 198 8.51 22.29 -23.06
N VAL A 199 7.43 22.83 -23.61
CA VAL A 199 7.20 24.27 -23.76
C VAL A 199 6.09 24.79 -22.87
N CYS A 200 5.46 23.94 -22.06
CA CYS A 200 4.38 24.32 -21.15
C CYS A 200 4.86 24.32 -19.69
N PRO A 201 4.11 24.98 -18.79
CA PRO A 201 4.38 24.91 -17.36
C PRO A 201 4.33 23.49 -16.80
N ASN A 202 5.00 23.25 -15.69
CA ASN A 202 5.12 21.94 -15.06
C ASN A 202 4.09 21.63 -13.97
N GLU A 203 3.10 22.52 -13.77
CA GLU A 203 2.14 22.37 -12.67
C GLU A 203 1.37 21.04 -12.72
N GLN A 204 1.10 20.52 -13.93
CA GLN A 204 0.42 19.22 -14.02
C GLN A 204 1.30 18.07 -13.56
N VAL A 205 2.61 18.13 -13.80
CA VAL A 205 3.57 17.13 -13.28
C VAL A 205 3.54 17.14 -11.76
N GLU A 206 3.60 18.34 -11.17
CA GLU A 206 3.57 18.50 -9.70
C GLU A 206 2.24 18.03 -9.10
N ARG A 207 1.10 18.32 -9.75
CA ARG A 207 -0.21 17.80 -9.32
C ARG A 207 -0.25 16.28 -9.35
N ASN A 208 0.29 15.64 -10.39
CA ASN A 208 0.33 14.18 -10.49
C ASN A 208 1.20 13.57 -9.38
N ILE A 209 2.35 14.18 -9.09
CA ILE A 209 3.24 13.75 -8.00
C ILE A 209 2.53 13.91 -6.64
N ALA A 210 1.89 15.06 -6.39
CA ALA A 210 1.17 15.31 -5.15
C ALA A 210 0.02 14.33 -4.95
N LEU A 211 -0.77 14.07 -6.00
CA LEU A 211 -1.87 13.11 -5.99
C LEU A 211 -1.37 11.69 -5.68
N ALA A 212 -0.33 11.23 -6.36
CA ALA A 212 0.23 9.90 -6.12
C ALA A 212 0.70 9.75 -4.66
N LYS A 213 1.35 10.77 -4.09
CA LYS A 213 1.75 10.80 -2.67
C LYS A 213 0.56 10.79 -1.73
N GLU A 214 -0.49 11.59 -2.00
CA GLU A 214 -1.71 11.64 -1.20
C GLU A 214 -2.41 10.28 -1.17
N LEU A 215 -2.43 9.57 -2.30
CA LEU A 215 -3.00 8.22 -2.40
C LEU A 215 -2.08 7.11 -1.85
N GLY A 216 -0.87 7.47 -1.40
CA GLY A 216 0.10 6.52 -0.82
C GLY A 216 0.85 5.69 -1.87
N PHE A 217 0.88 6.11 -3.12
CA PHE A 217 1.57 5.36 -4.18
C PHE A 217 3.07 5.64 -4.17
N ASN A 218 3.86 4.58 -4.02
CA ASN A 218 5.32 4.64 -3.92
C ASN A 218 6.04 4.05 -5.14
N GLY A 219 5.29 3.59 -6.13
CA GLY A 219 5.84 2.94 -7.32
C GLY A 219 4.89 2.93 -8.51
N THR A 220 5.44 2.57 -9.65
CA THR A 220 4.71 2.44 -10.92
C THR A 220 5.03 1.11 -11.59
N PRO A 221 4.12 0.56 -12.37
CA PRO A 221 2.77 1.05 -12.59
C PRO A 221 1.87 0.81 -11.37
N THR A 222 0.89 1.69 -11.15
CA THR A 222 -0.18 1.50 -10.16
C THR A 222 -1.52 1.77 -10.84
N LEU A 223 -2.44 0.83 -10.73
CA LEU A 223 -3.76 0.91 -11.33
C LEU A 223 -4.82 1.11 -10.24
N VAL A 224 -5.85 1.86 -10.58
CA VAL A 224 -7.00 2.10 -9.70
C VAL A 224 -8.28 1.89 -10.49
N ARG A 225 -9.13 0.99 -10.00
CA ARG A 225 -10.46 0.75 -10.53
C ARG A 225 -11.44 1.80 -10.00
N ASP A 226 -12.56 2.00 -10.66
CA ASP A 226 -13.58 3.01 -10.31
C ASP A 226 -14.23 2.81 -8.93
N ASP A 227 -14.15 1.60 -8.34
CA ASP A 227 -14.54 1.32 -6.95
C ASP A 227 -13.43 1.63 -5.94
N GLY A 228 -12.32 2.21 -6.39
CA GLY A 228 -11.15 2.55 -5.58
C GLY A 228 -10.16 1.41 -5.37
N THR A 229 -10.44 0.20 -5.84
CA THR A 229 -9.52 -0.94 -5.69
C THR A 229 -8.21 -0.70 -6.44
N VAL A 230 -7.09 -0.91 -5.75
CA VAL A 230 -5.74 -0.68 -6.25
C VAL A 230 -5.09 -2.00 -6.67
N LEU A 231 -4.39 -1.97 -7.80
CA LEU A 231 -3.51 -3.04 -8.28
C LEU A 231 -2.13 -2.46 -8.58
N SER A 232 -1.10 -2.97 -7.93
CA SER A 232 0.27 -2.45 -8.08
C SER A 232 1.13 -3.41 -8.89
N GLY A 233 1.97 -2.83 -9.76
CA GLY A 233 2.93 -3.59 -10.54
C GLY A 233 2.41 -4.06 -11.89
N TYR A 234 3.24 -4.83 -12.57
CA TYR A 234 2.95 -5.43 -13.87
C TYR A 234 2.02 -6.65 -13.71
N HIS A 235 1.02 -6.71 -14.58
CA HIS A 235 0.13 -7.87 -14.71
C HIS A 235 -0.12 -8.17 -16.19
N PRO A 236 -0.12 -9.46 -16.61
CA PRO A 236 -0.49 -9.89 -17.97
C PRO A 236 -1.93 -9.51 -18.30
N ALA A 237 -2.24 -9.36 -19.57
CA ALA A 237 -3.55 -8.93 -20.07
C ALA A 237 -4.73 -9.78 -19.56
N GLU A 238 -4.53 -11.09 -19.38
CA GLU A 238 -5.56 -12.00 -18.83
C GLU A 238 -5.87 -11.67 -17.38
N GLN A 239 -4.86 -11.61 -16.51
CA GLN A 239 -5.01 -11.24 -15.10
C GLN A 239 -5.57 -9.83 -14.94
N LEU A 240 -5.12 -8.89 -15.79
CA LEU A 240 -5.63 -7.53 -15.82
C LEU A 240 -7.14 -7.52 -16.16
N SER A 241 -7.57 -8.33 -17.12
CA SER A 241 -8.99 -8.46 -17.49
C SER A 241 -9.83 -9.05 -16.36
N GLU A 242 -9.34 -10.07 -15.65
CA GLU A 242 -10.01 -10.65 -14.50
C GLU A 242 -10.15 -9.63 -13.36
N TRP A 243 -9.07 -8.92 -13.05
CA TRP A 243 -9.09 -7.87 -12.03
C TRP A 243 -10.05 -6.72 -12.38
N ILE A 244 -10.12 -6.30 -13.64
CA ILE A 244 -11.08 -5.30 -14.14
C ILE A 244 -12.52 -5.77 -13.90
N ASP A 245 -12.79 -7.07 -13.96
CA ASP A 245 -14.11 -7.67 -13.72
C ASP A 245 -14.40 -7.95 -12.24
N GLY A 246 -13.43 -7.69 -11.36
CA GLY A 246 -13.59 -7.90 -9.91
C GLY A 246 -13.47 -9.37 -9.49
N LYS A 247 -12.76 -10.16 -10.28
CA LYS A 247 -12.50 -11.59 -10.02
C LYS A 247 -11.16 -11.81 -9.37
#